data_3226610742e4c76fc001a145805c1c3e
#
_entry.id   3226610742e4c76fc001a145805c1c3e
#
_cell.length_a   1.000
_cell.length_b   1.000
_cell.length_c   1.000
_cell.angle_alpha   90.00
_cell.angle_beta   90.00
_cell.angle_gamma   90.00
#
_symmetry.space_group_name_H-M   'P 1'
#
loop_
_entity.id
_entity.type
_entity.pdbx_description
1 polymer ?
#
loop_
_entity_poly.entity_id
_entity_poly.type
_entity_poly.pdbx_seq_one_letter_code
_entity_poly.pdbx_strand_id
1 'polypeptide(L)'
;MKQKTKQKVITEREIIRFRQCLYKAEKSPSTIDKYVRDVRKLQQYADGRILTKTLMLEYKRDLEVSSTYKATSINSYIAAVNQFCQAMH
;
A
#
# COMPACT_ATOMS: atom_id res chain seq x y z
N MET A 1 19.10 13.29 15.99
CA MET A 1 18.68 13.10 15.68
C MET A 1 18.06 12.67 15.31
N LYS A 2 17.69 12.34 14.94
CA LYS A 2 17.15 11.97 14.47
C LYS A 2 16.48 11.47 13.95
N GLN A 3 16.12 11.13 13.57
CA GLN A 3 15.64 10.53 13.04
C GLN A 3 14.91 10.21 12.66
N LYS A 4 14.65 10.31 12.17
CA LYS A 4 13.93 9.96 11.75
C LYS A 4 13.43 9.13 11.34
N THR A 5 13.60 9.13 10.88
CA THR A 5 13.47 7.89 10.32
C THR A 5 12.15 7.22 10.18
N LYS A 6 11.19 7.96 9.87
CA LYS A 6 9.88 7.42 9.59
C LYS A 6 9.76 6.96 8.17
N GLN A 7 10.81 7.14 7.40
CA GLN A 7 10.85 6.69 6.03
C GLN A 7 11.11 5.20 6.01
N LYS A 8 10.27 4.47 5.28
CA LYS A 8 10.36 3.03 5.25
C LYS A 8 10.17 2.51 3.84
N VAL A 9 10.95 1.51 3.51
CA VAL A 9 10.72 0.72 2.30
C VAL A 9 9.67 -0.34 2.65
N ILE A 10 8.78 -0.61 1.72
CA ILE A 10 7.77 -1.64 1.96
C ILE A 10 8.46 -3.01 1.84
N THR A 11 8.61 -3.68 2.97
CA THR A 11 9.22 -5.00 3.01
C THR A 11 8.14 -6.04 3.30
N GLU A 12 8.53 -7.30 3.13
CA GLU A 12 7.62 -8.40 3.42
C GLU A 12 7.17 -8.35 4.89
N ARG A 13 8.04 -7.90 5.78
CA ARG A 13 7.69 -7.78 7.21
C ARG A 13 6.51 -6.83 7.39
N GLU A 14 6.54 -5.67 6.73
CA GLU A 14 5.45 -4.71 6.83
C GLU A 14 4.16 -5.27 6.26
N ILE A 15 4.25 -6.04 5.20
CA ILE A 15 3.06 -6.63 4.59
C ILE A 15 2.46 -7.67 5.53
N ILE A 16 3.31 -8.46 6.19
CA ILE A 16 2.83 -9.45 7.16
C ILE A 16 2.14 -8.75 8.32
N ARG A 17 2.73 -7.67 8.82
CA ARG A 17 2.12 -6.91 9.92
C ARG A 17 0.78 -6.32 9.49
N PHE A 18 0.70 -5.82 8.27
CA PHE A 18 -0.54 -5.29 7.74
C PHE A 18 -1.61 -6.38 7.71
N ARG A 19 -1.24 -7.56 7.24
CA ARG A 19 -2.17 -8.70 7.22
C ARG A 19 -2.69 -9.00 8.62
N GLN A 20 -1.81 -8.98 9.61
CA GLN A 20 -2.20 -9.22 10.99
C GLN A 20 -3.14 -8.14 11.50
N CYS A 21 -2.89 -6.88 11.15
CA CYS A 21 -3.78 -5.79 11.53
C CYS A 21 -5.17 -5.97 10.95
N LEU A 22 -5.25 -6.38 9.69
CA LEU A 22 -6.53 -6.62 9.06
C LEU A 22 -7.27 -7.79 9.71
N TYR A 23 -6.52 -8.81 10.08
CA TYR A 23 -7.10 -9.96 10.75
C TYR A 23 -7.68 -9.55 12.10
N LYS A 24 -6.94 -8.75 12.87
CA LYS A 24 -7.41 -8.27 14.16
C LYS A 24 -8.62 -7.36 14.02
N ALA A 25 -8.73 -6.66 12.91
CA ALA A 25 -9.88 -5.80 12.61
C ALA A 25 -11.07 -6.62 12.10
N GLU A 26 -10.95 -7.93 12.11
CA GLU A 26 -12.02 -8.87 11.74
C GLU A 26 -12.47 -8.71 10.30
N LYS A 27 -11.54 -8.34 9.42
CA LYS A 27 -11.84 -8.31 8.00
C LYS A 27 -11.96 -9.73 7.47
N SER A 28 -12.78 -9.92 6.45
CA SER A 28 -12.94 -11.23 5.85
C SER A 28 -11.65 -11.67 5.15
N PRO A 29 -11.43 -13.00 5.02
CA PRO A 29 -10.26 -13.48 4.30
C PRO A 29 -10.13 -12.91 2.89
N SER A 30 -11.25 -12.77 2.18
CA SER A 30 -11.23 -12.21 0.83
C SER A 30 -10.75 -10.76 0.85
N THR A 31 -11.21 -9.98 1.81
CA THR A 31 -10.80 -8.58 1.95
C THR A 31 -9.32 -8.49 2.29
N ILE A 32 -8.86 -9.35 3.21
CA ILE A 32 -7.45 -9.36 3.59
C ILE A 32 -6.57 -9.67 2.39
N ASP A 33 -6.91 -10.70 1.64
CA ASP A 33 -6.13 -11.09 0.47
C ASP A 33 -6.09 -9.98 -0.56
N LYS A 34 -7.22 -9.31 -0.77
CA LYS A 34 -7.29 -8.22 -1.73
C LYS A 34 -6.37 -7.06 -1.32
N TYR A 35 -6.46 -6.65 -0.07
CA TYR A 35 -5.66 -5.52 0.41
C TYR A 35 -4.17 -5.86 0.37
N VAL A 36 -3.81 -7.08 0.76
CA VAL A 36 -2.41 -7.50 0.72
C VAL A 36 -1.89 -7.51 -0.72
N ARG A 37 -2.70 -8.02 -1.64
CA ARG A 37 -2.33 -8.05 -3.05
C ARG A 37 -2.12 -6.63 -3.59
N ASP A 38 -3.00 -5.71 -3.21
CA ASP A 38 -2.91 -4.33 -3.68
C ASP A 38 -1.65 -3.65 -3.13
N VAL A 39 -1.29 -3.93 -1.88
CA VAL A 39 -0.08 -3.38 -1.30
C VAL A 39 1.17 -3.98 -1.95
N ARG A 40 1.14 -5.26 -2.29
CA ARG A 40 2.25 -5.88 -3.01
C ARG A 40 2.46 -5.23 -4.37
N LYS A 41 1.37 -4.82 -5.01
CA LYS A 41 1.46 -4.11 -6.27
C LYS A 41 2.22 -2.79 -6.09
N LEU A 42 1.93 -2.07 -5.02
CA LEU A 42 2.66 -0.85 -4.71
C LEU A 42 4.12 -1.16 -4.39
N GLN A 43 4.38 -2.26 -3.68
CA GLN A 43 5.74 -2.67 -3.37
C GLN A 43 6.55 -2.87 -4.65
N GLN A 44 5.97 -3.53 -5.63
CA GLN A 44 6.63 -3.75 -6.91
C GLN A 44 6.89 -2.45 -7.65
N TYR A 45 5.93 -1.54 -7.60
CA TYR A 45 6.10 -0.23 -8.22
C TYR A 45 7.22 0.56 -7.56
N ALA A 46 7.27 0.52 -6.23
CA ALA A 46 8.28 1.26 -5.48
C ALA A 46 9.68 0.71 -5.72
N ASP A 47 9.79 -0.59 -5.89
CA ASP A 47 11.06 -1.25 -6.25
C ASP A 47 12.20 -0.80 -5.35
N GLY A 48 11.98 -0.91 -4.05
CA GLY A 48 13.01 -0.57 -3.06
C GLY A 48 13.08 0.89 -2.67
N ARG A 49 12.27 1.73 -3.29
CA ARG A 49 12.25 3.15 -2.93
C ARG A 49 11.48 3.33 -1.62
N ILE A 50 11.85 4.41 -0.93
CA ILE A 50 11.20 4.75 0.33
C ILE A 50 9.76 5.17 0.07
N LEU A 51 8.85 4.69 0.90
CA LEU A 51 7.43 5.05 0.79
C LEU A 51 7.23 6.47 1.31
N THR A 52 6.96 7.39 0.37
CA THR A 52 6.71 8.79 0.69
C THR A 52 5.38 9.20 0.06
N LYS A 53 4.91 10.35 0.47
CA LYS A 53 3.70 10.91 -0.14
C LYS A 53 3.92 11.14 -1.63
N THR A 54 5.10 11.60 -2.01
CA THR A 54 5.44 11.81 -3.41
C THR A 54 5.33 10.50 -4.20
N LEU A 55 5.88 9.41 -3.65
CA LEU A 55 5.81 8.12 -4.31
C LEU A 55 4.35 7.69 -4.50
N MET A 56 3.53 7.91 -3.49
CA MET A 56 2.12 7.53 -3.58
C MET A 56 1.38 8.34 -4.63
N LEU A 57 1.68 9.63 -4.74
CA LEU A 57 1.08 10.47 -5.77
C LEU A 57 1.51 10.03 -7.17
N GLU A 58 2.79 9.69 -7.32
CA GLU A 58 3.29 9.17 -8.59
C GLU A 58 2.59 7.86 -8.96
N TYR A 59 2.42 6.99 -7.98
CA TYR A 59 1.76 5.71 -8.19
C TYR A 59 0.33 5.91 -8.68
N LYS A 60 -0.42 6.78 -8.01
CA LYS A 60 -1.79 7.07 -8.43
C LYS A 60 -1.83 7.63 -9.83
N ARG A 61 -0.92 8.55 -10.13
CA ARG A 61 -0.86 9.17 -11.45
C ARG A 61 -0.56 8.14 -12.53
N ASP A 62 0.40 7.25 -12.26
CA ASP A 62 0.74 6.22 -13.23
C ASP A 62 -0.43 5.29 -13.49
N LEU A 63 -1.19 4.94 -12.47
CA LEU A 63 -2.38 4.14 -12.64
C LEU A 63 -3.41 4.85 -13.53
N GLU A 64 -3.59 6.14 -13.31
CA GLU A 64 -4.54 6.93 -14.10
C GLU A 64 -4.12 7.05 -15.55
N VAL A 65 -2.82 7.23 -15.78
CA VAL A 65 -2.30 7.43 -17.13
C VAL A 65 -2.29 6.14 -17.93
N SER A 66 -2.13 5.01 -17.26
CA SER A 66 -1.93 3.74 -17.96
C SER A 66 -3.14 3.30 -18.80
N SER A 67 -4.32 3.84 -18.53
CA SER A 67 -5.56 3.50 -19.24
C SER A 67 -5.98 2.04 -19.08
N THR A 68 -5.20 1.24 -18.38
CA THR A 68 -5.49 -0.17 -18.17
C THR A 68 -6.52 -0.36 -17.06
N TYR A 69 -6.56 0.57 -16.13
CA TYR A 69 -7.38 0.43 -14.93
C TYR A 69 -8.55 1.38 -14.97
N LYS A 70 -9.71 0.89 -14.52
CA LYS A 70 -10.88 1.73 -14.36
C LYS A 70 -10.74 2.57 -13.10
N ALA A 71 -11.49 3.68 -13.05
CA ALA A 71 -11.44 4.58 -11.89
C ALA A 71 -11.75 3.83 -10.60
N THR A 72 -12.71 2.91 -10.63
CA THR A 72 -13.05 2.13 -9.43
C THR A 72 -11.89 1.26 -8.97
N SER A 73 -11.15 0.68 -9.91
CA SER A 73 -9.99 -0.14 -9.57
C SER A 73 -8.88 0.71 -8.96
N ILE A 74 -8.63 1.88 -9.54
CA ILE A 74 -7.61 2.79 -9.01
C ILE A 74 -7.98 3.22 -7.60
N ASN A 75 -9.23 3.60 -7.37
CA ASN A 75 -9.68 3.98 -6.04
C ASN A 75 -9.50 2.85 -5.03
N SER A 76 -9.76 1.63 -5.47
CA SER A 76 -9.60 0.45 -4.61
C SER A 76 -8.14 0.24 -4.22
N TYR A 77 -7.23 0.37 -5.19
CA TYR A 77 -5.80 0.24 -4.90
C TYR A 77 -5.33 1.33 -3.92
N ILE A 78 -5.77 2.56 -4.16
CA ILE A 78 -5.37 3.67 -3.28
C ILE A 78 -5.96 3.50 -1.89
N ALA A 79 -7.17 2.99 -1.78
CA ALA A 79 -7.77 2.71 -0.47
C ALA A 79 -6.94 1.70 0.30
N ALA A 80 -6.47 0.64 -0.37
CA ALA A 80 -5.63 -0.37 0.28
C ALA A 80 -4.32 0.25 0.75
N VAL A 81 -3.71 1.10 -0.07
CA VAL A 81 -2.46 1.78 0.29
C VAL A 81 -2.68 2.68 1.50
N ASN A 82 -3.78 3.41 1.53
CA ASN A 82 -4.09 4.27 2.67
C ASN A 82 -4.26 3.46 3.95
N GLN A 83 -4.94 2.32 3.87
CA GLN A 83 -5.08 1.44 5.02
C GLN A 83 -3.72 0.93 5.49
N PHE A 84 -2.86 0.58 4.55
CA PHE A 84 -1.52 0.13 4.87
C PHE A 84 -0.74 1.23 5.60
N CYS A 85 -0.79 2.44 5.10
CA CYS A 85 -0.08 3.55 5.72
C CYS A 85 -0.58 3.81 7.13
N GLN A 86 -1.88 3.73 7.35
CA GLN A 86 -2.45 3.90 8.68
C GLN A 86 -1.99 2.79 9.62
N ALA A 87 -1.94 1.57 9.13
CA ALA A 87 -1.53 0.44 9.96
C ALA A 87 -0.06 0.53 10.36
N MET A 88 0.76 1.08 9.47
CA MET A 88 2.20 1.20 9.74
C MET A 88 2.56 2.49 10.46
N HIS A 89 1.61 3.32 10.72
CA HIS A 89 1.84 4.66 11.29
C HIS A 89 2.16 4.62 12.81
#